data_120b018271f158fb9b6096f9ce0f59a5
#
_entry.id   120b018271f158fb9b6096f9ce0f59a5
#
_cell.length_a   1.000
_cell.length_b   1.000
_cell.length_c   1.000
_cell.angle_alpha   90.00
_cell.angle_beta   90.00
_cell.angle_gamma   90.00
#
_symmetry.space_group_name_H-M   'P 1'
#
loop_
_entity.id
_entity.type
_entity.pdbx_description
1 polymer ?
#
loop_
_entity_poly.entity_id
_entity_poly.type
_entity_poly.pdbx_seq_one_letter_code
_entity_poly.pdbx_strand_id
1 'polypeptide(L)'
;MADLNFVGSYDGLHLPYSPEAEQAVLGAIILESDTFDKVVDTLKSPDYFYVSLHKLIFAQMQEMIGLGLSIDFVTLLEKLKQNKAFDETTGKNYLMDIVNNCTSISNAEEYAKIIAEKYNVRRLITASREIIDDATAGNDDPSVLIDSAEQKIFDIRQGNEKHGLERINSVILQTFDRLDALNSETDNSMKPIPTGIGDLDRMITGLNRSDLIILAARPGMGKTSFALNIARNVACKSKKTVAFFSLEMSKEQLASRLLSSEALIGGTKLRTGQLTEEEWSRLIPASDILSKTDLYLDDTPGITIPEMKSRLRRLHNLDLVVIDYLQLMSSGRKIDSRVNEISEITRNLKILAKEMNVPVITLSQLSRAAEKRDDHRPQIADLRDSGSIEQDADIVLFLYREGYYDKEGGEDSAAPTADMNSGECIVAKNRHGETNIVKLHWQGEFMRFTGTDNRDA
;
A
#
# COMPACT_ATOMS: atom_id res chain seq x y z
N MET A 1 -15.92 7.32 50.25
CA MET A 1 -15.72 7.57 48.82
C MET A 1 -14.35 8.21 48.71
N ALA A 2 -13.34 7.39 48.42
CA ALA A 2 -11.98 7.88 48.23
C ALA A 2 -11.85 8.35 46.81
N ASP A 3 -11.42 9.59 46.63
CA ASP A 3 -11.10 10.18 45.33
C ASP A 3 -10.01 9.34 44.64
N LEU A 4 -10.42 8.52 43.69
CA LEU A 4 -9.52 7.89 42.73
C LEU A 4 -8.92 9.03 41.91
N ASN A 5 -7.65 9.33 42.13
CA ASN A 5 -6.88 10.38 41.50
C ASN A 5 -7.03 10.31 39.98
N PHE A 6 -7.87 11.18 39.43
CA PHE A 6 -8.01 11.46 38.02
C PHE A 6 -6.78 12.22 37.52
N VAL A 7 -5.87 11.51 36.88
CA VAL A 7 -4.81 12.15 36.13
C VAL A 7 -5.42 12.54 34.77
N GLY A 8 -5.65 13.86 34.58
CA GLY A 8 -5.94 14.41 33.27
C GLY A 8 -7.24 15.20 33.13
N SER A 9 -7.45 16.23 34.00
CA SER A 9 -8.35 17.32 33.60
C SER A 9 -7.56 18.32 32.75
N TYR A 10 -7.75 18.23 31.46
CA TYR A 10 -7.38 19.31 30.55
C TYR A 10 -8.62 20.23 30.39
N ASP A 11 -8.52 21.48 30.82
CA ASP A 11 -9.46 22.59 30.59
C ASP A 11 -10.97 22.24 30.67
N GLY A 12 -11.42 21.51 31.69
CA GLY A 12 -12.85 21.27 31.92
C GLY A 12 -13.54 20.28 30.96
N LEU A 13 -12.85 19.69 30.01
CA LEU A 13 -13.39 18.68 29.09
C LEU A 13 -13.10 17.28 29.59
N HIS A 14 -14.14 16.57 30.06
CA HIS A 14 -14.03 15.14 30.37
C HIS A 14 -13.88 14.33 29.08
N LEU A 15 -12.78 13.56 28.97
CA LEU A 15 -12.59 12.64 27.85
C LEU A 15 -13.64 11.51 27.93
N PRO A 16 -14.23 11.09 26.80
CA PRO A 16 -15.26 10.06 26.77
C PRO A 16 -14.71 8.68 27.17
N TYR A 17 -15.35 8.04 28.15
CA TYR A 17 -15.07 6.69 28.61
C TYR A 17 -16.35 6.06 29.18
N SER A 18 -16.35 4.75 29.43
CA SER A 18 -17.43 4.03 30.12
C SER A 18 -16.81 3.07 31.12
N PRO A 19 -16.77 3.47 32.43
CA PRO A 19 -16.22 2.61 33.46
C PRO A 19 -17.01 1.32 33.61
N GLU A 20 -18.31 1.35 33.39
CA GLU A 20 -19.20 0.18 33.47
C GLU A 20 -18.84 -0.85 32.37
N ALA A 21 -18.61 -0.41 31.11
CA ALA A 21 -18.19 -1.31 30.04
C ALA A 21 -16.79 -1.88 30.30
N GLU A 22 -15.85 -1.04 30.77
CA GLU A 22 -14.49 -1.48 31.11
C GLU A 22 -14.51 -2.55 32.21
N GLN A 23 -15.26 -2.33 33.30
CA GLN A 23 -15.41 -3.30 34.39
C GLN A 23 -16.11 -4.59 33.92
N ALA A 24 -17.14 -4.46 33.09
CA ALA A 24 -17.88 -5.62 32.61
C ALA A 24 -17.00 -6.54 31.72
N VAL A 25 -16.16 -5.98 30.84
CA VAL A 25 -15.22 -6.77 30.03
C VAL A 25 -14.18 -7.46 30.91
N LEU A 26 -13.55 -6.73 31.85
CA LEU A 26 -12.56 -7.32 32.74
C LEU A 26 -13.16 -8.40 33.65
N GLY A 27 -14.36 -8.16 34.18
CA GLY A 27 -15.08 -9.14 34.97
C GLY A 27 -15.46 -10.39 34.21
N ALA A 28 -15.91 -10.24 32.97
CA ALA A 28 -16.23 -11.37 32.10
C ALA A 28 -15.01 -12.25 31.80
N ILE A 29 -13.84 -11.66 31.54
CA ILE A 29 -12.58 -12.39 31.33
C ILE A 29 -12.14 -13.14 32.62
N ILE A 30 -12.29 -12.53 33.81
CA ILE A 30 -11.93 -13.18 35.07
C ILE A 30 -12.85 -14.38 35.37
N LEU A 31 -14.14 -14.28 35.02
CA LEU A 31 -15.12 -15.34 35.24
C LEU A 31 -15.00 -16.47 34.22
N GLU A 32 -14.68 -16.15 32.96
CA GLU A 32 -14.53 -17.09 31.88
C GLU A 32 -13.34 -16.67 31.00
N SER A 33 -12.19 -17.34 31.17
CA SER A 33 -10.91 -17.00 30.51
C SER A 33 -11.02 -16.97 28.97
N ASP A 34 -11.85 -17.84 28.37
CA ASP A 34 -12.07 -17.94 26.94
C ASP A 34 -12.72 -16.66 26.34
N THR A 35 -13.33 -15.82 27.20
CA THR A 35 -13.86 -14.52 26.78
C THR A 35 -12.76 -13.59 26.29
N PHE A 36 -11.52 -13.78 26.75
CA PHE A 36 -10.39 -12.99 26.30
C PHE A 36 -10.20 -13.08 24.78
N ASP A 37 -10.27 -14.29 24.22
CA ASP A 37 -10.10 -14.53 22.77
C ASP A 37 -11.20 -13.82 21.95
N LYS A 38 -12.41 -13.68 22.52
CA LYS A 38 -13.54 -13.00 21.86
C LYS A 38 -13.37 -11.48 21.82
N VAL A 39 -12.67 -10.89 22.77
CA VAL A 39 -12.55 -9.43 22.89
C VAL A 39 -11.21 -8.89 22.42
N VAL A 40 -10.16 -9.72 22.32
CA VAL A 40 -8.79 -9.28 21.97
C VAL A 40 -8.71 -8.72 20.56
N ASP A 41 -9.51 -9.21 19.62
CA ASP A 41 -9.56 -8.68 18.25
C ASP A 41 -10.08 -7.23 18.20
N THR A 42 -10.95 -6.86 19.15
CA THR A 42 -11.49 -5.51 19.28
C THR A 42 -10.61 -4.64 20.18
N LEU A 43 -10.12 -5.18 21.31
CA LEU A 43 -9.31 -4.47 22.30
C LEU A 43 -7.84 -4.94 22.21
N LYS A 44 -7.15 -4.50 21.19
CA LYS A 44 -5.79 -4.95 20.84
C LYS A 44 -4.70 -4.54 21.84
N SER A 45 -4.94 -3.47 22.62
CA SER A 45 -3.95 -2.87 23.51
C SER A 45 -4.61 -2.42 24.84
N PRO A 46 -3.89 -2.43 25.95
CA PRO A 46 -4.35 -1.84 27.22
C PRO A 46 -4.77 -0.36 27.12
N ASP A 47 -4.28 0.37 26.11
CA ASP A 47 -4.60 1.79 25.89
C ASP A 47 -6.05 2.05 25.52
N TYR A 48 -6.79 1.03 25.10
CA TYR A 48 -8.24 1.13 24.88
C TYR A 48 -8.99 1.49 26.15
N PHE A 49 -8.50 1.06 27.31
CA PHE A 49 -9.06 1.40 28.61
C PHE A 49 -8.67 2.83 29.01
N TYR A 50 -9.56 3.52 29.69
CA TYR A 50 -9.31 4.86 30.21
C TYR A 50 -8.75 4.85 31.61
N VAL A 51 -9.32 4.01 32.47
CA VAL A 51 -8.91 3.90 33.88
C VAL A 51 -7.54 3.22 33.99
N SER A 52 -6.57 3.88 34.62
CA SER A 52 -5.19 3.37 34.75
C SER A 52 -5.10 1.98 35.34
N LEU A 53 -5.96 1.68 36.31
CA LEU A 53 -6.02 0.36 36.95
C LEU A 53 -6.57 -0.70 35.97
N HIS A 54 -7.55 -0.37 35.13
CA HIS A 54 -8.07 -1.26 34.12
C HIS A 54 -7.02 -1.57 33.01
N LYS A 55 -6.24 -0.55 32.63
CA LYS A 55 -5.08 -0.75 31.73
C LYS A 55 -4.09 -1.76 32.30
N LEU A 56 -3.76 -1.61 33.58
CA LEU A 56 -2.82 -2.49 34.28
C LEU A 56 -3.36 -3.93 34.33
N ILE A 57 -4.64 -4.09 34.68
CA ILE A 57 -5.31 -5.39 34.75
C ILE A 57 -5.31 -6.07 33.39
N PHE A 58 -5.73 -5.36 32.36
CA PHE A 58 -5.79 -5.92 31.00
C PHE A 58 -4.39 -6.26 30.45
N ALA A 59 -3.39 -5.42 30.70
CA ALA A 59 -1.99 -5.70 30.33
C ALA A 59 -1.48 -7.01 30.98
N GLN A 60 -1.83 -7.22 32.25
CA GLN A 60 -1.45 -8.44 32.97
C GLN A 60 -2.19 -9.68 32.41
N MET A 61 -3.47 -9.52 32.03
CA MET A 61 -4.23 -10.58 31.36
C MET A 61 -3.59 -10.98 30.02
N GLN A 62 -3.21 -9.99 29.20
CA GLN A 62 -2.49 -10.24 27.94
C GLN A 62 -1.18 -10.99 28.16
N GLU A 63 -0.41 -10.61 29.18
CA GLU A 63 0.85 -11.29 29.51
C GLU A 63 0.61 -12.75 29.95
N MET A 64 -0.42 -13.00 30.76
CA MET A 64 -0.77 -14.34 31.21
C MET A 64 -1.16 -15.26 30.05
N ILE A 65 -2.02 -14.80 29.14
CA ILE A 65 -2.38 -15.56 27.92
C ILE A 65 -1.16 -15.81 27.06
N GLY A 66 -0.30 -14.79 26.86
CA GLY A 66 0.96 -14.95 26.10
C GLY A 66 1.93 -15.97 26.70
N LEU A 67 1.79 -16.29 27.98
CA LEU A 67 2.55 -17.35 28.68
C LEU A 67 1.80 -18.70 28.73
N GLY A 68 0.61 -18.80 28.13
CA GLY A 68 -0.23 -19.99 28.17
C GLY A 68 -0.87 -20.26 29.54
N LEU A 69 -1.01 -19.25 30.37
CA LEU A 69 -1.64 -19.33 31.69
C LEU A 69 -3.12 -18.97 31.59
N SER A 70 -3.99 -19.75 32.23
CA SER A 70 -5.41 -19.40 32.33
C SER A 70 -5.60 -18.21 33.30
N ILE A 71 -6.58 -17.36 32.98
CA ILE A 71 -6.95 -16.21 33.78
C ILE A 71 -8.07 -16.63 34.74
N ASP A 72 -7.82 -16.47 36.04
CA ASP A 72 -8.81 -16.52 37.10
C ASP A 72 -8.49 -15.48 38.15
N PHE A 73 -9.41 -15.27 39.08
CA PHE A 73 -9.27 -14.27 40.13
C PHE A 73 -7.98 -14.42 40.95
N VAL A 74 -7.61 -15.68 41.31
CA VAL A 74 -6.47 -15.96 42.22
C VAL A 74 -5.15 -15.78 41.44
N THR A 75 -5.05 -16.36 40.24
CA THR A 75 -3.84 -16.28 39.41
C THR A 75 -3.56 -14.85 38.98
N LEU A 76 -4.59 -14.10 38.58
CA LEU A 76 -4.46 -12.68 38.22
C LEU A 76 -4.05 -11.81 39.45
N LEU A 77 -4.65 -12.03 40.59
CA LEU A 77 -4.31 -11.28 41.82
C LEU A 77 -2.83 -11.50 42.19
N GLU A 78 -2.34 -12.75 42.17
CA GLU A 78 -0.94 -13.05 42.48
C GLU A 78 0.04 -12.40 41.47
N LYS A 79 -0.34 -12.31 40.21
CA LYS A 79 0.46 -11.62 39.19
C LYS A 79 0.45 -10.10 39.40
N LEU A 80 -0.69 -9.51 39.73
CA LEU A 80 -0.81 -8.07 39.97
C LEU A 80 -0.05 -7.62 41.22
N LYS A 81 0.04 -8.45 42.28
CA LYS A 81 0.85 -8.16 43.49
C LYS A 81 2.34 -7.95 43.16
N GLN A 82 2.86 -8.55 42.11
CA GLN A 82 4.24 -8.35 41.69
C GLN A 82 4.49 -6.96 41.09
N ASN A 83 3.40 -6.23 40.75
CA ASN A 83 3.48 -4.90 40.20
C ASN A 83 3.38 -3.83 41.32
N LYS A 84 4.40 -2.98 41.40
CA LYS A 84 4.47 -1.91 42.43
C LYS A 84 3.34 -0.88 42.31
N ALA A 85 2.65 -0.78 41.20
CA ALA A 85 1.54 0.15 40.97
C ALA A 85 0.20 -0.41 41.48
N PHE A 86 0.17 -1.69 41.92
CA PHE A 86 -1.02 -2.34 42.46
C PHE A 86 -1.01 -2.37 44.00
N ASP A 87 -1.93 -1.68 44.61
CA ASP A 87 -2.08 -1.74 46.08
C ASP A 87 -2.84 -3.01 46.48
N GLU A 88 -2.22 -3.86 47.30
CA GLU A 88 -2.73 -5.18 47.63
C GLU A 88 -4.11 -5.14 48.32
N THR A 89 -4.37 -4.15 49.15
CA THR A 89 -5.61 -4.09 49.93
C THR A 89 -6.78 -3.52 49.13
N THR A 90 -6.57 -2.36 48.53
CA THR A 90 -7.61 -1.68 47.73
C THR A 90 -7.81 -2.37 46.38
N GLY A 91 -6.74 -2.87 45.76
CA GLY A 91 -6.79 -3.55 44.48
C GLY A 91 -7.52 -4.88 44.52
N LYS A 92 -7.33 -5.68 45.61
CA LYS A 92 -8.10 -6.92 45.80
C LYS A 92 -9.60 -6.66 45.93
N ASN A 93 -10.00 -5.67 46.72
CA ASN A 93 -11.41 -5.31 46.85
C ASN A 93 -12.01 -4.83 45.56
N TYR A 94 -11.23 -4.03 44.80
CA TYR A 94 -11.65 -3.54 43.49
C TYR A 94 -11.83 -4.66 42.45
N LEU A 95 -10.94 -5.66 42.45
CA LEU A 95 -11.12 -6.85 41.60
C LEU A 95 -12.36 -7.65 41.98
N MET A 96 -12.67 -7.76 43.28
CA MET A 96 -13.92 -8.37 43.73
C MET A 96 -15.14 -7.59 43.25
N ASP A 97 -15.08 -6.25 43.30
CA ASP A 97 -16.17 -5.40 42.82
C ASP A 97 -16.38 -5.56 41.31
N ILE A 98 -15.28 -5.65 40.51
CA ILE A 98 -15.35 -5.91 39.08
C ILE A 98 -16.06 -7.24 38.80
N VAL A 99 -15.71 -8.31 39.53
CA VAL A 99 -16.33 -9.64 39.32
C VAL A 99 -17.79 -9.62 39.75
N ASN A 100 -18.11 -9.00 40.88
CA ASN A 100 -19.48 -8.93 41.40
C ASN A 100 -20.41 -8.05 40.56
N ASN A 101 -19.87 -7.03 39.91
CA ASN A 101 -20.62 -6.12 39.05
C ASN A 101 -20.71 -6.62 37.60
N CYS A 102 -20.10 -7.74 37.24
CA CYS A 102 -20.23 -8.33 35.91
C CYS A 102 -21.64 -8.87 35.69
N THR A 103 -22.45 -8.17 34.90
CA THR A 103 -23.88 -8.49 34.73
C THR A 103 -24.11 -9.54 33.62
N SER A 104 -23.22 -9.68 32.65
CA SER A 104 -23.39 -10.63 31.54
C SER A 104 -22.03 -10.91 30.85
N ILE A 105 -21.62 -12.16 30.89
CA ILE A 105 -20.43 -12.63 30.18
C ILE A 105 -20.69 -12.67 28.67
N SER A 106 -21.90 -13.04 28.27
CA SER A 106 -22.27 -13.17 26.85
C SER A 106 -22.21 -11.86 26.05
N ASN A 107 -22.26 -10.70 26.73
CA ASN A 107 -22.25 -9.38 26.08
C ASN A 107 -20.85 -8.74 26.06
N ALA A 108 -19.79 -9.47 26.41
CA ALA A 108 -18.43 -8.93 26.49
C ALA A 108 -17.94 -8.31 25.17
N GLU A 109 -18.31 -8.89 24.03
CA GLU A 109 -17.98 -8.34 22.70
C GLU A 109 -18.65 -6.99 22.44
N GLU A 110 -19.90 -6.80 22.86
CA GLU A 110 -20.59 -5.52 22.70
C GLU A 110 -19.99 -4.45 23.65
N TYR A 111 -19.64 -4.83 24.86
CA TYR A 111 -18.92 -3.92 25.76
C TYR A 111 -17.53 -3.55 25.24
N ALA A 112 -16.81 -4.49 24.61
CA ALA A 112 -15.54 -4.23 23.94
C ALA A 112 -15.68 -3.21 22.80
N LYS A 113 -16.75 -3.30 21.99
CA LYS A 113 -17.06 -2.30 20.95
C LYS A 113 -17.28 -0.90 21.54
N ILE A 114 -18.03 -0.79 22.64
CA ILE A 114 -18.26 0.48 23.35
C ILE A 114 -16.92 1.08 23.79
N ILE A 115 -16.02 0.28 24.38
CA ILE A 115 -14.69 0.73 24.80
C ILE A 115 -13.89 1.23 23.60
N ALA A 116 -13.87 0.47 22.49
CA ALA A 116 -13.16 0.83 21.26
C ALA A 116 -13.69 2.13 20.66
N GLU A 117 -15.01 2.34 20.61
CA GLU A 117 -15.62 3.59 20.15
C GLU A 117 -15.16 4.79 21.00
N LYS A 118 -15.21 4.66 22.34
CA LYS A 118 -14.75 5.73 23.25
C LYS A 118 -13.26 5.99 23.09
N TYR A 119 -12.45 4.96 22.90
CA TYR A 119 -11.02 5.09 22.61
C TYR A 119 -10.76 5.87 21.33
N ASN A 120 -11.45 5.53 20.23
CA ASN A 120 -11.31 6.24 18.96
C ASN A 120 -11.69 7.72 19.07
N VAL A 121 -12.75 8.05 19.84
CA VAL A 121 -13.12 9.45 20.11
C VAL A 121 -12.04 10.16 20.92
N ARG A 122 -11.43 9.51 21.94
CA ARG A 122 -10.29 10.08 22.70
C ARG A 122 -9.10 10.35 21.77
N ARG A 123 -8.76 9.41 20.88
CA ARG A 123 -7.69 9.61 19.90
C ARG A 123 -7.97 10.81 18.98
N LEU A 124 -9.22 10.95 18.53
CA LEU A 124 -9.63 12.09 17.71
C LEU A 124 -9.46 13.42 18.47
N ILE A 125 -9.89 13.48 19.73
CA ILE A 125 -9.71 14.68 20.56
C ILE A 125 -8.22 15.01 20.74
N THR A 126 -7.37 14.01 21.00
CA THR A 126 -5.92 14.20 21.13
C THR A 126 -5.30 14.71 19.85
N ALA A 127 -5.60 14.08 18.72
CA ALA A 127 -5.09 14.50 17.41
C ALA A 127 -5.57 15.91 17.03
N SER A 128 -6.83 16.26 17.35
CA SER A 128 -7.35 17.61 17.08
C SER A 128 -6.60 18.66 17.90
N ARG A 129 -6.22 18.38 19.14
CA ARG A 129 -5.40 19.28 19.98
C ARG A 129 -4.01 19.44 19.40
N GLU A 130 -3.35 18.35 19.06
CA GLU A 130 -2.04 18.40 18.41
C GLU A 130 -2.06 19.23 17.12
N ILE A 131 -3.16 19.11 16.32
CA ILE A 131 -3.35 19.94 15.10
C ILE A 131 -3.48 21.42 15.45
N ILE A 132 -4.21 21.74 16.51
CA ILE A 132 -4.36 23.14 16.99
C ILE A 132 -3.00 23.67 17.47
N ASP A 133 -2.26 22.89 18.26
CA ASP A 133 -0.96 23.26 18.79
C ASP A 133 0.06 23.49 17.66
N ASP A 134 0.12 22.58 16.66
CA ASP A 134 0.98 22.73 15.49
C ASP A 134 0.61 23.99 14.68
N ALA A 135 -0.68 24.25 14.45
CA ALA A 135 -1.16 25.39 13.72
C ALA A 135 -0.89 26.73 14.44
N THR A 136 -0.94 26.72 15.78
CA THR A 136 -0.69 27.93 16.60
C THR A 136 0.79 28.21 16.81
N ALA A 137 1.66 27.21 16.70
CA ALA A 137 3.11 27.38 16.77
C ALA A 137 3.70 28.23 15.63
N GLY A 138 3.03 28.30 14.47
CA GLY A 138 3.32 29.26 13.40
C GLY A 138 4.63 29.07 12.65
N ASN A 139 5.27 27.89 12.76
CA ASN A 139 6.62 27.63 12.23
C ASN A 139 6.63 26.94 10.86
N ASP A 140 5.51 26.40 10.39
CA ASP A 140 5.43 25.56 9.18
C ASP A 140 4.58 26.19 8.07
N ASP A 141 4.85 25.79 6.83
CA ASP A 141 4.04 26.11 5.66
C ASP A 141 2.60 25.54 5.83
N PRO A 142 1.55 26.32 5.52
CA PRO A 142 0.16 25.86 5.63
C PRO A 142 -0.12 24.51 4.95
N SER A 143 0.53 24.20 3.83
CA SER A 143 0.38 22.93 3.14
C SER A 143 0.91 21.76 3.98
N VAL A 144 2.05 21.93 4.65
CA VAL A 144 2.66 20.91 5.52
C VAL A 144 1.78 20.66 6.76
N LEU A 145 1.19 21.72 7.31
CA LEU A 145 0.26 21.59 8.45
C LEU A 145 -1.01 20.82 8.07
N ILE A 146 -1.57 21.08 6.89
CA ILE A 146 -2.76 20.36 6.39
C ILE A 146 -2.43 18.88 6.16
N ASP A 147 -1.31 18.57 5.52
CA ASP A 147 -0.87 17.20 5.28
C ASP A 147 -0.65 16.44 6.59
N SER A 148 -0.03 17.10 7.60
CA SER A 148 0.16 16.53 8.94
C SER A 148 -1.18 16.24 9.63
N ALA A 149 -2.14 17.15 9.52
CA ALA A 149 -3.48 16.99 10.09
C ALA A 149 -4.24 15.83 9.42
N GLU A 150 -4.22 15.74 8.09
CA GLU A 150 -4.81 14.63 7.34
C GLU A 150 -4.19 13.28 7.76
N GLN A 151 -2.86 13.24 7.96
CA GLN A 151 -2.17 12.03 8.40
C GLN A 151 -2.64 11.58 9.79
N LYS A 152 -2.72 12.50 10.77
CA LYS A 152 -3.16 12.19 12.12
C LYS A 152 -4.59 11.64 12.16
N ILE A 153 -5.50 12.22 11.35
CA ILE A 153 -6.89 11.74 11.25
C ILE A 153 -6.95 10.37 10.58
N PHE A 154 -6.17 10.17 9.53
CA PHE A 154 -6.09 8.90 8.81
C PHE A 154 -5.60 7.75 9.69
N ASP A 155 -4.57 8.00 10.53
CA ASP A 155 -4.01 7.00 11.46
C ASP A 155 -5.05 6.54 12.50
N ILE A 156 -5.99 7.42 12.88
CA ILE A 156 -7.12 7.05 13.73
C ILE A 156 -8.08 6.11 13.00
N ARG A 157 -8.41 6.44 11.73
CA ARG A 157 -9.36 5.67 10.92
C ARG A 157 -8.84 4.27 10.58
N GLN A 158 -7.53 4.12 10.34
CA GLN A 158 -6.92 2.83 10.07
C GLN A 158 -6.68 1.97 11.33
N GLY A 159 -6.85 2.52 12.52
CA GLY A 159 -6.53 1.81 13.76
C GLY A 159 -5.04 1.55 13.93
N ASN A 160 -4.18 2.27 13.21
CA ASN A 160 -2.73 2.10 13.26
C ASN A 160 -2.22 2.51 14.64
N GLU A 161 -2.04 1.52 15.50
CA GLU A 161 -1.09 1.61 16.59
C GLU A 161 0.30 1.84 15.99
N LYS A 162 1.09 2.70 16.60
CA LYS A 162 2.48 2.95 16.22
C LYS A 162 3.17 1.60 16.04
N HIS A 163 3.74 1.35 14.87
CA HIS A 163 4.57 0.19 14.60
C HIS A 163 5.70 0.14 15.64
N GLY A 164 5.53 -0.65 16.69
CA GLY A 164 6.52 -0.96 17.70
C GLY A 164 7.26 -2.27 17.36
N LEU A 165 8.17 -2.66 18.26
CA LEU A 165 8.77 -4.00 18.19
C LEU A 165 7.71 -5.03 18.55
N GLU A 166 7.40 -5.94 17.66
CA GLU A 166 6.51 -7.06 17.89
C GLU A 166 7.30 -8.32 18.25
N ARG A 167 6.76 -9.15 19.13
CA ARG A 167 7.36 -10.44 19.44
C ARG A 167 7.23 -11.36 18.22
N ILE A 168 8.28 -12.11 17.94
CA ILE A 168 8.33 -13.02 16.77
C ILE A 168 7.16 -14.00 16.75
N ASN A 169 6.64 -14.38 17.93
CA ASN A 169 5.52 -15.32 18.04
C ASN A 169 4.25 -14.78 17.36
N SER A 170 3.89 -13.48 17.59
CA SER A 170 2.73 -12.86 16.94
C SER A 170 2.93 -12.76 15.42
N VAL A 171 4.16 -12.44 14.98
CA VAL A 171 4.49 -12.36 13.56
C VAL A 171 4.42 -13.73 12.87
N ILE A 172 4.81 -14.81 13.58
CA ILE A 172 4.69 -16.19 13.06
C ILE A 172 3.21 -16.55 12.86
N LEU A 173 2.33 -16.26 13.82
CA LEU A 173 0.89 -16.52 13.69
C LEU A 173 0.30 -15.79 12.48
N GLN A 174 0.56 -14.49 12.34
CA GLN A 174 0.15 -13.70 11.17
C GLN A 174 0.70 -14.29 9.84
N THR A 175 1.91 -14.86 9.89
CA THR A 175 2.51 -15.52 8.71
C THR A 175 1.76 -16.80 8.35
N PHE A 176 1.35 -17.60 9.33
CA PHE A 176 0.51 -18.79 9.08
C PHE A 176 -0.84 -18.41 8.51
N ASP A 177 -1.53 -17.41 9.07
CA ASP A 177 -2.81 -16.92 8.55
C ASP A 177 -2.68 -16.46 7.09
N ARG A 178 -1.57 -15.78 6.77
CA ARG A 178 -1.25 -15.39 5.40
C ARG A 178 -1.02 -16.58 4.48
N LEU A 179 -0.32 -17.62 4.93
CA LEU A 179 -0.07 -18.84 4.14
C LEU A 179 -1.37 -19.59 3.87
N ASP A 180 -2.26 -19.66 4.86
CA ASP A 180 -3.58 -20.27 4.69
C ASP A 180 -4.46 -19.47 3.71
N ALA A 181 -4.45 -18.15 3.78
CA ALA A 181 -5.15 -17.30 2.81
C ALA A 181 -4.59 -17.45 1.38
N LEU A 182 -3.27 -17.62 1.21
CA LEU A 182 -2.64 -17.86 -0.09
C LEU A 182 -3.02 -19.23 -0.68
N ASN A 183 -3.23 -20.26 0.16
CA ASN A 183 -3.68 -21.58 -0.25
C ASN A 183 -5.20 -21.67 -0.50
N SER A 184 -5.97 -20.70 0.01
CA SER A 184 -7.41 -20.66 -0.21
C SER A 184 -7.73 -20.41 -1.68
N GLU A 185 -8.63 -21.21 -2.28
CA GLU A 185 -9.14 -20.97 -3.64
C GLU A 185 -10.15 -19.83 -3.69
N THR A 186 -10.79 -19.52 -2.57
CA THR A 186 -11.90 -18.55 -2.48
C THR A 186 -11.43 -17.14 -2.11
N ASP A 187 -10.33 -17.00 -1.37
CA ASP A 187 -9.79 -15.70 -0.96
C ASP A 187 -8.58 -15.29 -1.81
N ASN A 188 -8.83 -14.35 -2.73
CA ASN A 188 -7.79 -13.76 -3.58
C ASN A 188 -7.23 -12.44 -3.01
N SER A 189 -7.62 -12.03 -1.81
CA SER A 189 -7.25 -10.72 -1.25
C SER A 189 -5.77 -10.58 -0.95
N MET A 190 -5.11 -11.69 -0.56
CA MET A 190 -3.68 -11.75 -0.20
C MET A 190 -2.78 -12.21 -1.34
N LYS A 191 -3.35 -12.73 -2.45
CA LYS A 191 -2.55 -13.21 -3.58
C LYS A 191 -1.87 -12.05 -4.30
N PRO A 192 -0.62 -12.26 -4.80
CA PRO A 192 0.04 -11.31 -5.68
C PRO A 192 -0.83 -10.98 -6.90
N ILE A 193 -0.79 -9.75 -7.35
CA ILE A 193 -1.62 -9.29 -8.47
C ILE A 193 -0.92 -9.65 -9.77
N PRO A 194 -1.54 -10.42 -10.69
CA PRO A 194 -0.91 -10.77 -11.95
C PRO A 194 -0.77 -9.54 -12.86
N THR A 195 0.37 -9.41 -13.53
CA THR A 195 0.60 -8.39 -14.57
C THR A 195 -0.21 -8.67 -15.83
N GLY A 196 -0.67 -9.92 -15.99
CA GLY A 196 -1.33 -10.43 -17.18
C GLY A 196 -0.35 -10.83 -18.30
N ILE A 197 0.93 -10.96 -17.98
CA ILE A 197 1.99 -11.52 -18.83
C ILE A 197 2.54 -12.75 -18.10
N GLY A 198 2.10 -13.94 -18.49
CA GLY A 198 2.29 -15.18 -17.73
C GLY A 198 3.74 -15.50 -17.42
N ASP A 199 4.67 -15.28 -18.37
CA ASP A 199 6.10 -15.50 -18.15
C ASP A 199 6.69 -14.51 -17.14
N LEU A 200 6.25 -13.26 -17.14
CA LEU A 200 6.66 -12.27 -16.16
C LEU A 200 6.09 -12.60 -14.79
N ASP A 201 4.82 -13.00 -14.72
CA ASP A 201 4.15 -13.37 -13.48
C ASP A 201 4.80 -14.60 -12.82
N ARG A 202 5.23 -15.58 -13.60
CA ARG A 202 6.01 -16.73 -13.09
C ARG A 202 7.35 -16.31 -12.50
N MET A 203 8.01 -15.32 -13.10
CA MET A 203 9.34 -14.89 -12.69
C MET A 203 9.33 -14.01 -11.44
N ILE A 204 8.41 -13.04 -11.37
CA ILE A 204 8.33 -12.11 -10.24
C ILE A 204 7.26 -12.50 -9.21
N THR A 205 6.58 -13.65 -9.41
CA THR A 205 5.43 -14.10 -8.60
C THR A 205 4.27 -13.10 -8.54
N GLY A 206 4.07 -12.31 -9.64
CA GLY A 206 3.12 -11.21 -9.71
C GLY A 206 3.58 -9.96 -8.96
N LEU A 207 2.69 -8.96 -8.88
CA LEU A 207 2.92 -7.70 -8.17
C LEU A 207 2.59 -7.90 -6.69
N ASN A 208 3.61 -7.88 -5.83
CA ASN A 208 3.44 -8.07 -4.39
C ASN A 208 3.11 -6.75 -3.69
N ARG A 209 2.30 -6.81 -2.65
CA ARG A 209 1.98 -5.66 -1.81
C ARG A 209 3.25 -5.06 -1.22
N SER A 210 3.28 -3.75 -1.09
CA SER A 210 4.41 -2.96 -0.56
C SER A 210 5.69 -2.97 -1.40
N ASP A 211 5.70 -3.57 -2.61
CA ASP A 211 6.85 -3.53 -3.50
C ASP A 211 6.93 -2.23 -4.31
N LEU A 212 8.16 -1.73 -4.43
CA LEU A 212 8.51 -0.69 -5.40
C LEU A 212 9.16 -1.34 -6.62
N ILE A 213 8.50 -1.21 -7.78
CA ILE A 213 8.91 -1.78 -9.04
C ILE A 213 9.34 -0.64 -9.96
N ILE A 214 10.57 -0.68 -10.43
CA ILE A 214 11.08 0.29 -11.41
C ILE A 214 11.02 -0.33 -12.79
N LEU A 215 10.27 0.30 -13.70
CA LEU A 215 10.22 -0.05 -15.10
C LEU A 215 11.00 1.00 -15.92
N ALA A 216 12.15 0.63 -16.44
CA ALA A 216 13.00 1.58 -17.13
C ALA A 216 13.23 1.18 -18.62
N ALA A 217 13.33 2.19 -19.46
CA ALA A 217 13.60 2.02 -20.87
C ALA A 217 14.19 3.30 -21.49
N ARG A 218 14.81 3.15 -22.66
CA ARG A 218 15.10 4.31 -23.53
C ARG A 218 13.82 4.86 -24.14
N PRO A 219 13.80 6.15 -24.54
CA PRO A 219 12.66 6.72 -25.30
C PRO A 219 12.32 5.88 -26.52
N GLY A 220 11.04 5.78 -26.88
CA GLY A 220 10.58 5.02 -28.03
C GLY A 220 10.45 3.50 -27.85
N MET A 221 10.97 2.92 -26.77
CA MET A 221 10.87 1.46 -26.50
C MET A 221 9.46 1.00 -26.11
N GLY A 222 8.54 1.92 -25.80
CA GLY A 222 7.16 1.58 -25.43
C GLY A 222 6.91 1.46 -23.92
N LYS A 223 7.75 2.06 -23.08
CA LYS A 223 7.65 2.04 -21.61
C LYS A 223 6.24 2.35 -21.09
N THR A 224 5.66 3.49 -21.47
CA THR A 224 4.30 3.89 -21.09
C THR A 224 3.26 2.89 -21.58
N SER A 225 3.41 2.36 -22.81
CA SER A 225 2.49 1.35 -23.37
C SER A 225 2.53 0.06 -22.56
N PHE A 226 3.72 -0.40 -22.15
CA PHE A 226 3.87 -1.60 -21.33
C PHE A 226 3.22 -1.42 -19.96
N ALA A 227 3.45 -0.28 -19.29
CA ALA A 227 2.81 0.05 -18.02
C ALA A 227 1.29 0.16 -18.14
N LEU A 228 0.77 0.76 -19.22
CA LEU A 228 -0.67 0.82 -19.49
C LEU A 228 -1.27 -0.56 -19.74
N ASN A 229 -0.54 -1.46 -20.44
CA ASN A 229 -1.00 -2.83 -20.65
C ASN A 229 -1.11 -3.59 -19.31
N ILE A 230 -0.14 -3.43 -18.39
CA ILE A 230 -0.23 -3.99 -17.04
C ILE A 230 -1.41 -3.38 -16.29
N ALA A 231 -1.54 -2.05 -16.24
CA ALA A 231 -2.63 -1.36 -15.57
C ALA A 231 -4.01 -1.82 -16.09
N ARG A 232 -4.17 -1.93 -17.41
CA ARG A 232 -5.38 -2.45 -18.06
C ARG A 232 -5.64 -3.91 -17.67
N ASN A 233 -4.64 -4.78 -17.70
CA ASN A 233 -4.81 -6.20 -17.32
C ASN A 233 -5.25 -6.32 -15.86
N VAL A 234 -4.65 -5.56 -14.95
CA VAL A 234 -5.01 -5.52 -13.53
C VAL A 234 -6.45 -5.02 -13.34
N ALA A 235 -6.84 -3.94 -14.02
CA ALA A 235 -8.19 -3.38 -13.89
C ALA A 235 -9.27 -4.25 -14.56
N CYS A 236 -9.03 -4.75 -15.80
CA CYS A 236 -10.03 -5.48 -16.58
C CYS A 236 -10.11 -6.96 -16.19
N LYS A 237 -8.94 -7.66 -16.14
CA LYS A 237 -8.90 -9.12 -15.91
C LYS A 237 -9.00 -9.46 -14.41
N SER A 238 -8.23 -8.75 -13.56
CA SER A 238 -8.21 -9.00 -12.12
C SER A 238 -9.28 -8.24 -11.35
N LYS A 239 -9.99 -7.30 -12.00
CA LYS A 239 -11.04 -6.44 -11.40
C LYS A 239 -10.55 -5.72 -10.14
N LYS A 240 -9.34 -5.15 -10.24
CA LYS A 240 -8.64 -4.46 -9.16
C LYS A 240 -8.59 -2.96 -9.41
N THR A 241 -8.54 -2.18 -8.33
CA THR A 241 -8.47 -0.71 -8.40
C THR A 241 -7.05 -0.26 -8.70
N VAL A 242 -6.88 0.51 -9.78
CA VAL A 242 -5.60 1.01 -10.27
C VAL A 242 -5.60 2.54 -10.33
N ALA A 243 -4.58 3.17 -9.76
CA ALA A 243 -4.31 4.60 -9.93
C ALA A 243 -3.10 4.80 -10.84
N PHE A 244 -3.26 5.55 -11.92
CA PHE A 244 -2.21 5.86 -12.88
C PHE A 244 -1.95 7.37 -12.92
N PHE A 245 -0.77 7.78 -12.45
CA PHE A 245 -0.29 9.15 -12.53
C PHE A 245 0.57 9.33 -13.76
N SER A 246 0.18 10.24 -14.64
CA SER A 246 0.92 10.58 -15.87
C SER A 246 1.43 12.00 -15.80
N LEU A 247 2.74 12.16 -15.72
CA LEU A 247 3.37 13.47 -15.66
C LEU A 247 3.83 13.97 -17.05
N GLU A 248 3.75 13.10 -18.06
CA GLU A 248 4.18 13.40 -19.44
C GLU A 248 2.99 13.53 -20.40
N MET A 249 1.96 12.71 -20.23
CA MET A 249 0.84 12.60 -21.18
C MET A 249 -0.48 13.00 -20.53
N SER A 250 -1.38 13.61 -21.32
CA SER A 250 -2.73 13.92 -20.84
C SER A 250 -3.60 12.66 -20.68
N LYS A 251 -4.65 12.76 -19.85
CA LYS A 251 -5.64 11.69 -19.63
C LYS A 251 -6.26 11.20 -20.92
N GLU A 252 -6.57 12.12 -21.84
CA GLU A 252 -7.16 11.80 -23.13
C GLU A 252 -6.21 10.97 -24.00
N GLN A 253 -4.89 11.28 -23.96
CA GLN A 253 -3.89 10.51 -24.69
C GLN A 253 -3.73 9.11 -24.12
N LEU A 254 -3.78 8.96 -22.80
CA LEU A 254 -3.75 7.63 -22.14
C LEU A 254 -5.01 6.83 -22.48
N ALA A 255 -6.20 7.44 -22.38
CA ALA A 255 -7.46 6.80 -22.76
C ALA A 255 -7.48 6.36 -24.22
N SER A 256 -6.95 7.20 -25.13
CA SER A 256 -6.81 6.84 -26.54
C SER A 256 -5.90 5.64 -26.77
N ARG A 257 -4.77 5.52 -26.02
CA ARG A 257 -3.88 4.36 -26.07
C ARG A 257 -4.53 3.09 -25.51
N LEU A 258 -5.29 3.21 -24.42
CA LEU A 258 -6.05 2.09 -23.85
C LEU A 258 -7.10 1.58 -24.83
N LEU A 259 -7.86 2.49 -25.48
CA LEU A 259 -8.84 2.16 -26.50
C LEU A 259 -8.18 1.52 -27.73
N SER A 260 -7.02 2.03 -28.18
CA SER A 260 -6.26 1.46 -29.29
C SER A 260 -5.86 0.01 -29.00
N SER A 261 -5.34 -0.24 -27.80
CA SER A 261 -4.91 -1.57 -27.36
C SER A 261 -6.07 -2.55 -27.15
N GLU A 262 -7.23 -2.07 -26.67
CA GLU A 262 -8.40 -2.90 -26.39
C GLU A 262 -9.19 -3.24 -27.66
N ALA A 263 -9.44 -2.24 -28.51
CA ALA A 263 -10.21 -2.41 -29.74
C ALA A 263 -9.39 -2.96 -30.90
N LEU A 264 -8.05 -3.05 -30.77
CA LEU A 264 -7.11 -3.36 -31.85
C LEU A 264 -7.30 -2.42 -33.05
N ILE A 265 -7.31 -1.11 -32.76
CA ILE A 265 -7.42 -0.03 -33.74
C ILE A 265 -6.14 0.80 -33.71
N GLY A 266 -5.58 1.10 -34.88
CA GLY A 266 -4.35 1.87 -34.98
C GLY A 266 -4.47 3.25 -34.32
N GLY A 267 -3.50 3.61 -33.45
CA GLY A 267 -3.52 4.85 -32.69
C GLY A 267 -3.60 6.11 -33.56
N THR A 268 -3.08 6.10 -34.77
CA THR A 268 -3.21 7.20 -35.77
C THR A 268 -4.67 7.41 -36.16
N LYS A 269 -5.42 6.34 -36.43
CA LYS A 269 -6.84 6.41 -36.78
C LYS A 269 -7.71 6.98 -35.68
N LEU A 270 -7.46 6.58 -34.42
CA LEU A 270 -8.16 7.16 -33.28
C LEU A 270 -7.86 8.65 -33.14
N ARG A 271 -6.61 9.07 -33.39
CA ARG A 271 -6.22 10.48 -33.29
C ARG A 271 -6.82 11.35 -34.39
N THR A 272 -6.97 10.79 -35.62
CA THR A 272 -7.52 11.51 -36.81
C THR A 272 -9.03 11.40 -36.91
N GLY A 273 -9.66 10.50 -36.14
CA GLY A 273 -11.10 10.20 -36.22
C GLY A 273 -11.52 9.46 -37.49
N GLN A 274 -10.55 8.96 -38.27
CA GLN A 274 -10.81 8.24 -39.55
C GLN A 274 -11.03 6.75 -39.26
N LEU A 275 -12.20 6.41 -38.75
CA LEU A 275 -12.59 5.05 -38.41
C LEU A 275 -13.59 4.49 -39.42
N THR A 276 -13.43 3.22 -39.77
CA THR A 276 -14.40 2.46 -40.57
C THR A 276 -15.58 2.00 -39.68
N GLU A 277 -16.69 1.58 -40.30
CA GLU A 277 -17.85 1.03 -39.56
C GLU A 277 -17.45 -0.22 -38.74
N GLU A 278 -16.56 -1.06 -39.24
CA GLU A 278 -16.04 -2.22 -38.54
C GLU A 278 -15.20 -1.80 -37.32
N GLU A 279 -14.39 -0.75 -37.45
CA GLU A 279 -13.60 -0.22 -36.33
C GLU A 279 -14.49 0.42 -35.27
N TRP A 280 -15.55 1.13 -35.68
CA TRP A 280 -16.57 1.61 -34.73
C TRP A 280 -17.25 0.47 -33.98
N SER A 281 -17.60 -0.64 -34.66
CA SER A 281 -18.20 -1.81 -34.04
C SER A 281 -17.33 -2.49 -32.99
N ARG A 282 -15.98 -2.37 -33.12
CA ARG A 282 -15.01 -2.86 -32.13
C ARG A 282 -14.74 -1.85 -31.01
N LEU A 283 -14.79 -0.56 -31.32
CA LEU A 283 -14.51 0.50 -30.38
C LEU A 283 -15.58 0.60 -29.27
N ILE A 284 -16.86 0.40 -29.62
CA ILE A 284 -17.97 0.48 -28.67
C ILE A 284 -17.86 -0.56 -27.54
N PRO A 285 -17.68 -1.86 -27.81
CA PRO A 285 -17.46 -2.85 -26.76
C PRO A 285 -16.20 -2.59 -25.94
N ALA A 286 -15.10 -2.17 -26.57
CA ALA A 286 -13.86 -1.83 -25.89
C ALA A 286 -14.06 -0.66 -24.89
N SER A 287 -14.82 0.35 -25.29
CA SER A 287 -15.18 1.46 -24.43
C SER A 287 -16.07 1.00 -23.25
N ASP A 288 -17.03 0.12 -23.50
CA ASP A 288 -17.88 -0.44 -22.44
C ASP A 288 -17.09 -1.26 -21.41
N ILE A 289 -16.11 -2.06 -21.87
CA ILE A 289 -15.21 -2.81 -20.99
C ILE A 289 -14.39 -1.87 -20.12
N LEU A 290 -13.73 -0.87 -20.71
CA LEU A 290 -12.88 0.07 -19.98
C LEU A 290 -13.68 0.96 -19.02
N SER A 291 -14.88 1.40 -19.40
CA SER A 291 -15.71 2.25 -18.57
C SER A 291 -16.22 1.58 -17.27
N LYS A 292 -16.24 0.25 -17.24
CA LYS A 292 -16.65 -0.56 -16.06
C LYS A 292 -15.47 -0.90 -15.14
N THR A 293 -14.28 -0.41 -15.43
CA THR A 293 -13.08 -0.67 -14.62
C THR A 293 -12.84 0.43 -13.59
N ASP A 294 -12.24 0.06 -12.46
CA ASP A 294 -11.75 0.99 -11.45
C ASP A 294 -10.32 1.46 -11.77
N LEU A 295 -10.12 1.99 -13.00
CA LEU A 295 -8.86 2.59 -13.45
C LEU A 295 -8.97 4.11 -13.40
N TYR A 296 -8.24 4.72 -12.47
CA TYR A 296 -8.21 6.17 -12.25
C TYR A 296 -6.97 6.78 -12.90
N LEU A 297 -7.16 7.84 -13.68
CA LEU A 297 -6.09 8.56 -14.38
C LEU A 297 -5.92 9.96 -13.79
N ASP A 298 -4.69 10.35 -13.50
CA ASP A 298 -4.32 11.68 -13.04
C ASP A 298 -3.16 12.22 -13.88
N ASP A 299 -3.33 13.41 -14.46
CA ASP A 299 -2.33 14.08 -15.31
C ASP A 299 -1.86 15.42 -14.73
N THR A 300 -1.94 15.58 -13.41
CA THR A 300 -1.49 16.79 -12.73
C THR A 300 0.03 16.93 -12.86
N PRO A 301 0.54 18.00 -13.49
CA PRO A 301 1.97 18.19 -13.66
C PRO A 301 2.63 18.55 -12.32
N GLY A 302 3.83 18.00 -12.08
CA GLY A 302 4.63 18.35 -10.91
C GLY A 302 4.04 17.93 -9.57
N ILE A 303 3.08 17.00 -9.56
CA ILE A 303 2.47 16.50 -8.31
C ILE A 303 3.54 15.95 -7.37
N THR A 304 3.44 16.28 -6.10
CA THR A 304 4.32 15.79 -5.03
C THR A 304 3.81 14.47 -4.43
N ILE A 305 4.69 13.74 -3.74
CA ILE A 305 4.30 12.46 -3.09
C ILE A 305 3.24 12.67 -2.00
N PRO A 306 3.29 13.71 -1.15
CA PRO A 306 2.20 13.99 -0.21
C PRO A 306 0.85 14.21 -0.90
N GLU A 307 0.81 14.99 -1.99
CA GLU A 307 -0.42 15.19 -2.76
C GLU A 307 -0.94 13.89 -3.40
N MET A 308 -0.04 13.07 -3.99
CA MET A 308 -0.40 11.73 -4.47
C MET A 308 -1.03 10.89 -3.36
N LYS A 309 -0.39 10.87 -2.19
CA LYS A 309 -0.86 10.12 -1.02
C LYS A 309 -2.25 10.58 -0.57
N SER A 310 -2.50 11.90 -0.53
CA SER A 310 -3.83 12.46 -0.22
C SER A 310 -4.91 12.00 -1.21
N ARG A 311 -4.59 11.98 -2.53
CA ARG A 311 -5.54 11.51 -3.55
C ARG A 311 -5.78 9.99 -3.46
N LEU A 312 -4.71 9.21 -3.29
CA LEU A 312 -4.79 7.75 -3.17
C LEU A 312 -5.62 7.30 -1.96
N ARG A 313 -5.54 8.01 -0.84
CA ARG A 313 -6.34 7.72 0.37
C ARG A 313 -7.86 7.86 0.17
N ARG A 314 -8.30 8.63 -0.85
CA ARG A 314 -9.72 8.78 -1.18
C ARG A 314 -10.26 7.61 -2.00
N LEU A 315 -9.37 6.79 -2.57
CA LEU A 315 -9.75 5.59 -3.31
C LEU A 315 -9.97 4.43 -2.33
N HIS A 316 -11.13 3.80 -2.43
CA HIS A 316 -11.41 2.58 -1.68
C HIS A 316 -10.76 1.38 -2.38
N ASN A 317 -10.17 0.49 -1.59
CA ASN A 317 -9.59 -0.78 -2.08
C ASN A 317 -8.55 -0.60 -3.18
N LEU A 318 -7.65 0.37 -3.04
CA LEU A 318 -6.54 0.56 -3.98
C LEU A 318 -5.64 -0.68 -4.01
N ASP A 319 -5.33 -1.17 -5.22
CA ASP A 319 -4.54 -2.39 -5.42
C ASP A 319 -3.22 -2.15 -6.16
N LEU A 320 -3.13 -1.12 -7.02
CA LEU A 320 -1.92 -0.81 -7.80
C LEU A 320 -1.79 0.69 -8.04
N VAL A 321 -0.57 1.19 -7.90
CA VAL A 321 -0.21 2.57 -8.31
C VAL A 321 0.82 2.50 -9.44
N VAL A 322 0.61 3.28 -10.50
CA VAL A 322 1.55 3.45 -11.61
C VAL A 322 1.91 4.92 -11.77
N ILE A 323 3.19 5.24 -11.95
CA ILE A 323 3.69 6.62 -12.06
C ILE A 323 4.57 6.75 -13.30
N ASP A 324 4.16 7.58 -14.27
CA ASP A 324 4.90 7.85 -15.51
C ASP A 324 5.30 9.34 -15.59
N TYR A 325 6.55 9.72 -15.33
CA TYR A 325 7.73 8.97 -14.89
C TYR A 325 8.51 9.74 -13.81
N LEU A 326 9.36 9.04 -13.10
CA LEU A 326 10.11 9.48 -11.92
C LEU A 326 10.81 10.84 -12.08
N GLN A 327 11.48 11.06 -13.23
CA GLN A 327 12.24 12.26 -13.46
C GLN A 327 11.39 13.54 -13.71
N LEU A 328 10.08 13.46 -13.76
CA LEU A 328 9.18 14.64 -13.79
C LEU A 328 8.57 14.96 -12.43
N MET A 329 8.81 14.12 -11.44
CA MET A 329 8.35 14.38 -10.08
C MET A 329 9.16 15.48 -9.41
N SER A 330 8.53 16.16 -8.44
CA SER A 330 9.17 17.13 -7.55
C SER A 330 9.13 16.63 -6.12
N SER A 331 10.20 16.87 -5.37
CA SER A 331 10.21 16.60 -3.92
C SER A 331 9.39 17.64 -3.12
N GLY A 332 9.00 18.75 -3.75
CA GLY A 332 8.35 19.90 -3.08
C GLY A 332 9.31 20.72 -2.22
N ARG A 333 10.60 20.39 -2.20
CA ARG A 333 11.65 21.10 -1.45
C ARG A 333 12.77 21.55 -2.38
N LYS A 334 13.50 22.61 -2.03
CA LYS A 334 14.70 23.01 -2.75
C LYS A 334 15.84 22.08 -2.35
N ILE A 335 16.27 21.24 -3.29
CA ILE A 335 17.42 20.35 -3.13
C ILE A 335 18.47 20.73 -4.16
N ASP A 336 19.73 20.89 -3.73
CA ASP A 336 20.82 21.42 -4.57
C ASP A 336 21.27 20.46 -5.67
N SER A 337 20.93 19.18 -5.58
CA SER A 337 21.33 18.15 -6.56
C SER A 337 20.12 17.33 -7.02
N ARG A 338 19.96 17.22 -8.34
CA ARG A 338 18.91 16.37 -8.94
C ARG A 338 19.05 14.90 -8.55
N VAL A 339 20.27 14.43 -8.36
CA VAL A 339 20.57 13.06 -7.88
C VAL A 339 19.98 12.84 -6.49
N ASN A 340 20.20 13.79 -5.58
CA ASN A 340 19.68 13.70 -4.22
C ASN A 340 18.16 13.81 -4.20
N GLU A 341 17.58 14.67 -5.05
CA GLU A 341 16.12 14.80 -5.19
C GLU A 341 15.48 13.49 -5.67
N ILE A 342 16.04 12.85 -6.70
CA ILE A 342 15.57 11.56 -7.19
C ILE A 342 15.69 10.48 -6.10
N SER A 343 16.78 10.50 -5.33
CA SER A 343 16.98 9.57 -4.22
C SER A 343 15.94 9.73 -3.13
N GLU A 344 15.61 10.98 -2.77
CA GLU A 344 14.54 11.26 -1.80
C GLU A 344 13.18 10.81 -2.33
N ILE A 345 12.86 11.10 -3.60
CA ILE A 345 11.62 10.69 -4.25
C ILE A 345 11.50 9.16 -4.23
N THR A 346 12.53 8.43 -4.63
CA THR A 346 12.51 6.96 -4.69
C THR A 346 12.28 6.34 -3.31
N ARG A 347 12.99 6.86 -2.30
CA ARG A 347 12.80 6.44 -0.91
C ARG A 347 11.37 6.70 -0.42
N ASN A 348 10.82 7.88 -0.73
CA ASN A 348 9.44 8.23 -0.34
C ASN A 348 8.40 7.40 -1.10
N LEU A 349 8.65 7.00 -2.35
CA LEU A 349 7.80 6.04 -3.08
C LEU A 349 7.81 4.66 -2.45
N LYS A 350 8.97 4.18 -1.95
CA LYS A 350 9.03 2.93 -1.19
C LYS A 350 8.26 3.02 0.13
N ILE A 351 8.33 4.16 0.81
CA ILE A 351 7.53 4.42 2.01
C ILE A 351 6.04 4.43 1.66
N LEU A 352 5.64 5.13 0.58
CA LEU A 352 4.26 5.13 0.08
C LEU A 352 3.73 3.72 -0.17
N ALA A 353 4.51 2.88 -0.88
CA ALA A 353 4.14 1.49 -1.16
C ALA A 353 3.88 0.69 0.13
N LYS A 354 4.73 0.86 1.15
CA LYS A 354 4.57 0.22 2.47
C LYS A 354 3.36 0.74 3.23
N GLU A 355 3.17 2.05 3.32
CA GLU A 355 2.10 2.66 4.09
C GLU A 355 0.72 2.37 3.49
N MET A 356 0.62 2.40 2.16
CA MET A 356 -0.64 2.08 1.46
C MET A 356 -0.83 0.56 1.30
N ASN A 357 0.21 -0.24 1.58
CA ASN A 357 0.24 -1.69 1.38
C ASN A 357 -0.17 -2.12 -0.03
N VAL A 358 0.36 -1.42 -1.05
CA VAL A 358 0.11 -1.68 -2.47
C VAL A 358 1.41 -1.69 -3.27
N PRO A 359 1.51 -2.48 -4.37
CA PRO A 359 2.62 -2.35 -5.31
C PRO A 359 2.60 -0.98 -5.99
N VAL A 360 3.79 -0.41 -6.18
CA VAL A 360 4.01 0.84 -6.91
C VAL A 360 4.93 0.57 -8.09
N ILE A 361 4.43 0.76 -9.31
CA ILE A 361 5.25 0.72 -10.52
C ILE A 361 5.62 2.15 -10.88
N THR A 362 6.91 2.46 -10.87
CA THR A 362 7.40 3.78 -11.26
C THR A 362 8.27 3.66 -12.51
N LEU A 363 7.91 4.43 -13.53
CA LEU A 363 8.63 4.44 -14.78
C LEU A 363 9.88 5.33 -14.66
N SER A 364 10.97 4.90 -15.28
CA SER A 364 12.23 5.65 -15.30
C SER A 364 12.83 5.68 -16.73
N GLN A 365 13.48 6.79 -17.05
CA GLN A 365 14.22 6.90 -18.31
C GLN A 365 15.69 6.53 -18.09
N LEU A 366 16.22 5.68 -18.99
CA LEU A 366 17.61 5.27 -18.97
C LEU A 366 18.54 6.36 -19.53
N SER A 367 19.78 6.37 -19.06
CA SER A 367 20.84 7.24 -19.58
C SER A 367 21.20 6.87 -21.03
N ARG A 368 21.83 7.83 -21.75
CA ARG A 368 22.32 7.58 -23.11
C ARG A 368 23.54 6.65 -23.16
N ALA A 369 24.07 6.22 -22.01
CA ALA A 369 25.22 5.31 -21.96
C ALA A 369 24.88 3.93 -22.56
N ALA A 370 23.63 3.49 -22.45
CA ALA A 370 23.16 2.25 -23.08
C ALA A 370 23.36 2.26 -24.61
N GLU A 371 23.14 3.40 -25.27
CA GLU A 371 23.25 3.56 -26.75
C GLU A 371 24.71 3.52 -27.25
N LYS A 372 25.68 3.69 -26.35
CA LYS A 372 27.11 3.67 -26.72
C LYS A 372 27.72 2.26 -26.68
N ARG A 373 26.97 1.26 -26.24
CA ARG A 373 27.40 -0.14 -26.23
C ARG A 373 26.97 -0.83 -27.51
N ASP A 374 27.76 -1.78 -27.97
CA ASP A 374 27.52 -2.50 -29.21
C ASP A 374 26.22 -3.30 -29.19
N ASP A 375 25.82 -3.79 -28.02
CA ASP A 375 24.60 -4.58 -27.82
C ASP A 375 23.35 -3.74 -27.46
N HIS A 376 23.53 -2.44 -27.17
CA HIS A 376 22.49 -1.50 -26.72
C HIS A 376 21.63 -2.00 -25.54
N ARG A 377 22.01 -3.13 -24.91
CA ARG A 377 21.24 -3.74 -23.82
C ARG A 377 21.34 -2.91 -22.53
N PRO A 378 20.21 -2.62 -21.89
CA PRO A 378 20.21 -1.86 -20.65
C PRO A 378 20.82 -2.65 -19.50
N GLN A 379 21.52 -1.94 -18.63
CA GLN A 379 22.12 -2.45 -17.39
C GLN A 379 21.70 -1.58 -16.20
N ILE A 380 21.84 -2.09 -14.98
CA ILE A 380 21.46 -1.35 -13.76
C ILE A 380 22.22 -0.01 -13.67
N ALA A 381 23.49 0.03 -14.10
CA ALA A 381 24.29 1.26 -14.15
C ALA A 381 23.72 2.36 -15.07
N ASP A 382 22.81 2.00 -16.01
CA ASP A 382 22.16 2.96 -16.90
C ASP A 382 20.96 3.68 -16.27
N LEU A 383 20.52 3.26 -15.10
CA LEU A 383 19.59 4.01 -14.26
C LEU A 383 20.33 5.28 -13.82
N ARG A 384 20.26 6.32 -14.65
CA ARG A 384 21.02 7.57 -14.54
C ARG A 384 20.81 8.21 -13.16
N ASP A 385 21.93 8.64 -12.56
CA ASP A 385 22.02 9.51 -11.39
C ASP A 385 21.60 8.91 -10.04
N SER A 386 21.49 7.57 -9.91
CA SER A 386 21.07 7.07 -8.61
C SER A 386 21.41 5.59 -8.36
N GLY A 387 22.49 5.34 -7.69
CA GLY A 387 22.67 4.12 -6.91
C GLY A 387 21.52 3.87 -5.91
N SER A 388 20.75 4.91 -5.58
CA SER A 388 19.59 4.87 -4.70
C SER A 388 18.35 4.24 -5.34
N ILE A 389 18.07 4.46 -6.65
CA ILE A 389 16.93 3.80 -7.33
C ILE A 389 17.12 2.29 -7.24
N GLU A 390 18.34 1.81 -7.51
CA GLU A 390 18.64 0.40 -7.39
C GLU A 390 18.48 -0.11 -5.96
N GLN A 391 18.93 0.65 -4.96
CA GLN A 391 18.88 0.21 -3.56
C GLN A 391 17.46 0.13 -3.02
N ASP A 392 16.62 1.11 -3.32
CA ASP A 392 15.26 1.22 -2.79
C ASP A 392 14.26 0.30 -3.51
N ALA A 393 14.46 0.03 -4.81
CA ALA A 393 13.60 -0.84 -5.59
C ALA A 393 13.68 -2.31 -5.14
N ASP A 394 12.55 -2.98 -5.07
CA ASP A 394 12.48 -4.43 -4.86
C ASP A 394 12.68 -5.18 -6.18
N ILE A 395 12.11 -4.66 -7.26
CA ILE A 395 12.20 -5.22 -8.60
C ILE A 395 12.61 -4.11 -9.58
N VAL A 396 13.54 -4.43 -10.49
CA VAL A 396 13.95 -3.56 -11.59
C VAL A 396 13.73 -4.30 -12.90
N LEU A 397 12.90 -3.72 -13.76
CA LEU A 397 12.53 -4.22 -15.07
C LEU A 397 13.10 -3.28 -16.15
N PHE A 398 13.78 -3.83 -17.15
CA PHE A 398 14.14 -3.08 -18.35
C PHE A 398 13.34 -3.56 -19.53
N LEU A 399 12.78 -2.62 -20.29
CA LEU A 399 12.16 -2.91 -21.57
C LEU A 399 13.16 -2.64 -22.69
N TYR A 400 13.39 -3.65 -23.52
CA TYR A 400 14.33 -3.61 -24.64
C TYR A 400 13.68 -4.16 -25.92
N ARG A 401 14.00 -3.53 -27.07
CA ARG A 401 13.56 -3.95 -28.39
C ARG A 401 14.71 -3.77 -29.37
N GLU A 402 15.26 -4.89 -29.83
CA GLU A 402 16.40 -4.89 -30.75
C GLU A 402 16.05 -4.22 -32.10
N GLY A 403 14.90 -4.57 -32.70
CA GLY A 403 14.44 -4.01 -33.96
C GLY A 403 14.17 -2.49 -33.95
N TYR A 404 14.20 -1.83 -32.79
CA TYR A 404 14.13 -0.37 -32.70
C TYR A 404 15.42 0.28 -33.21
N TYR A 405 16.58 -0.29 -32.89
CA TYR A 405 17.89 0.24 -33.26
C TYR A 405 18.24 -0.03 -34.73
N ASP A 406 17.74 -1.12 -35.33
CA ASP A 406 17.93 -1.43 -36.77
C ASP A 406 17.29 -0.37 -37.69
N LYS A 407 16.26 0.36 -37.22
CA LYS A 407 15.65 1.47 -37.95
C LYS A 407 16.49 2.75 -37.98
N GLU A 408 17.30 2.99 -36.96
CA GLU A 408 18.15 4.20 -36.89
C GLU A 408 19.45 4.07 -37.66
N GLY A 409 19.81 2.85 -38.14
CA GLY A 409 21.06 2.54 -38.78
C GLY A 409 21.20 2.97 -40.28
N GLY A 410 20.21 3.68 -40.85
CA GLY A 410 20.28 4.25 -42.21
C GLY A 410 19.95 3.26 -43.35
N GLU A 411 19.54 3.81 -44.52
CA GLU A 411 19.07 3.09 -45.69
C GLU A 411 20.10 2.14 -46.39
N ASP A 412 21.35 2.07 -45.88
CA ASP A 412 22.45 1.29 -46.48
C ASP A 412 22.74 -0.05 -45.78
N SER A 413 22.02 -0.43 -44.73
CA SER A 413 22.20 -1.73 -44.08
C SER A 413 21.32 -2.80 -44.73
N ALA A 414 21.95 -3.96 -45.02
CA ALA A 414 21.27 -5.20 -45.43
C ALA A 414 20.02 -5.45 -44.59
N ALA A 415 19.00 -6.13 -45.19
CA ALA A 415 17.67 -6.38 -44.63
C ALA A 415 17.67 -6.52 -43.08
N PRO A 416 16.67 -5.91 -42.38
CA PRO A 416 16.63 -5.92 -40.93
C PRO A 416 16.76 -7.35 -40.39
N THR A 417 17.80 -7.61 -39.62
CA THR A 417 18.09 -8.93 -39.08
C THR A 417 17.26 -9.26 -37.83
N ALA A 418 16.72 -8.24 -37.18
CA ALA A 418 15.91 -8.40 -35.97
C ALA A 418 14.41 -8.29 -36.23
N ASP A 419 13.62 -9.12 -35.58
CA ASP A 419 12.16 -9.06 -35.65
C ASP A 419 11.65 -7.77 -34.98
N MET A 420 11.03 -6.91 -35.80
CA MET A 420 10.47 -5.61 -35.35
C MET A 420 9.39 -5.75 -34.30
N ASN A 421 8.76 -6.90 -34.20
CA ASN A 421 7.71 -7.22 -33.24
C ASN A 421 8.24 -7.91 -31.98
N SER A 422 9.53 -8.21 -31.93
CA SER A 422 10.16 -8.78 -30.76
C SER A 422 10.47 -7.71 -29.72
N GLY A 423 10.21 -8.04 -28.46
CA GLY A 423 10.58 -7.26 -27.29
C GLY A 423 11.07 -8.15 -26.16
N GLU A 424 11.75 -7.56 -25.23
CA GLU A 424 12.25 -8.23 -24.04
C GLU A 424 11.93 -7.40 -22.79
N CYS A 425 11.44 -8.06 -21.74
CA CYS A 425 11.41 -7.53 -20.40
C CYS A 425 12.53 -8.20 -19.61
N ILE A 426 13.59 -7.45 -19.31
CA ILE A 426 14.75 -7.94 -18.58
C ILE A 426 14.50 -7.67 -17.09
N VAL A 427 14.35 -8.73 -16.30
CA VAL A 427 14.29 -8.65 -14.84
C VAL A 427 15.72 -8.53 -14.33
N ALA A 428 16.20 -7.29 -14.12
CA ALA A 428 17.58 -7.01 -13.76
C ALA A 428 17.83 -7.10 -12.25
N LYS A 429 16.78 -6.88 -11.44
CA LYS A 429 16.79 -7.07 -9.99
C LYS A 429 15.46 -7.66 -9.55
N ASN A 430 15.51 -8.65 -8.68
CA ASN A 430 14.34 -9.23 -8.03
C ASN A 430 14.71 -9.66 -6.60
N ARG A 431 14.15 -8.99 -5.59
CA ARG A 431 14.40 -9.36 -4.17
C ARG A 431 13.70 -10.65 -3.77
N HIS A 432 12.71 -11.09 -4.55
CA HIS A 432 11.87 -12.24 -4.22
C HIS A 432 12.24 -13.51 -5.00
N GLY A 433 13.19 -13.42 -5.95
CA GLY A 433 13.54 -14.55 -6.80
C GLY A 433 14.69 -14.29 -7.76
N GLU A 434 14.69 -15.03 -8.84
CA GLU A 434 15.74 -14.98 -9.86
C GLU A 434 15.60 -13.78 -10.81
N THR A 435 16.70 -13.48 -11.51
CA THR A 435 16.75 -12.51 -12.59
C THR A 435 16.89 -13.25 -13.92
N ASN A 436 16.11 -12.87 -14.92
CA ASN A 436 16.15 -13.48 -16.26
C ASN A 436 15.48 -12.54 -17.27
N ILE A 437 15.36 -13.00 -18.51
CA ILE A 437 14.76 -12.27 -19.63
C ILE A 437 13.43 -12.92 -19.98
N VAL A 438 12.38 -12.10 -20.03
CA VAL A 438 11.04 -12.49 -20.52
C VAL A 438 10.87 -11.97 -21.95
N LYS A 439 10.59 -12.88 -22.88
CA LYS A 439 10.30 -12.51 -24.26
C LYS A 439 8.88 -11.96 -24.38
N LEU A 440 8.74 -10.87 -25.15
CA LEU A 440 7.50 -10.19 -25.40
C LEU A 440 7.25 -10.09 -26.90
N HIS A 441 5.98 -10.05 -27.27
CA HIS A 441 5.56 -9.70 -28.63
C HIS A 441 5.01 -8.26 -28.64
N TRP A 442 5.55 -7.40 -29.50
CA TRP A 442 5.15 -6.01 -29.66
C TRP A 442 4.29 -5.79 -30.89
N GLN A 443 3.10 -5.26 -30.70
CA GLN A 443 2.18 -4.84 -31.74
C GLN A 443 2.18 -3.31 -31.81
N GLY A 444 3.09 -2.73 -32.59
CA GLY A 444 3.33 -1.29 -32.64
C GLY A 444 2.12 -0.46 -33.06
N GLU A 445 1.30 -0.98 -33.99
CA GLU A 445 0.08 -0.32 -34.46
C GLU A 445 -0.92 -0.09 -33.32
N PHE A 446 -1.04 -1.05 -32.39
CA PHE A 446 -1.99 -1.04 -31.28
C PHE A 446 -1.34 -0.66 -29.96
N MET A 447 -0.03 -0.33 -29.95
CA MET A 447 0.76 -0.01 -28.74
C MET A 447 0.63 -1.10 -27.64
N ARG A 448 0.60 -2.37 -28.07
CA ARG A 448 0.30 -3.51 -27.21
C ARG A 448 1.50 -4.45 -27.11
N PHE A 449 1.82 -4.83 -25.87
CA PHE A 449 2.71 -5.94 -25.53
C PHE A 449 1.89 -7.15 -25.09
N THR A 450 2.31 -8.34 -25.54
CA THR A 450 1.75 -9.63 -25.11
C THR A 450 2.88 -10.59 -24.77
N GLY A 451 2.60 -11.58 -23.94
CA GLY A 451 3.50 -12.70 -23.72
C GLY A 451 3.67 -13.56 -24.97
N THR A 452 4.73 -14.35 -25.02
CA THR A 452 4.99 -15.29 -26.11
C THR A 452 4.28 -16.63 -25.94
N ASP A 453 3.84 -16.97 -24.72
CA ASP A 453 3.01 -18.15 -24.47
C ASP A 453 1.57 -17.91 -24.92
N ASN A 454 1.11 -18.73 -25.88
CA ASN A 454 -0.25 -18.71 -26.43
C ASN A 454 -1.37 -19.08 -25.42
N ARG A 455 -1.07 -19.15 -24.13
CA ARG A 455 -2.05 -19.48 -23.07
C ARG A 455 -2.75 -18.26 -22.47
N ASP A 456 -2.33 -17.04 -22.87
CA ASP A 456 -2.84 -15.77 -22.32
C ASP A 456 -3.72 -14.97 -23.32
N ALA A 457 -4.20 -15.61 -24.39
CA ALA A 457 -5.06 -15.00 -25.40
C ALA A 457 -6.54 -15.16 -25.05
#